data_0b08bfb2cf44efbbd1c8c3802a4f3d13
#
_entry.id   0b08bfb2cf44efbbd1c8c3802a4f3d13
#
_cell.length_a   1.000
_cell.length_b   1.000
_cell.length_c   1.000
_cell.angle_alpha   90.00
_cell.angle_beta   90.00
_cell.angle_gamma   90.00
#
_symmetry.space_group_name_H-M   'P 1'
#
loop_
_entity.id
_entity.type
_entity.pdbx_description
1 polymer ?
#
loop_
_entity_poly.entity_id
_entity_poly.type
_entity_poly.pdbx_seq_one_letter_code
_entity_poly.pdbx_strand_id
1 'polypeptide(L)'
;MYGSTEELWFVEWEFRGTPYANRALYEQWSPLDFASKWKTPMLIVHSQNDYRVDLSEGYQAFTALRKMGVPGKFLYFPDEGHWVLRPRNRRLWWGVVLDWLDQYLRPGAVTGTR
;
A
#
# COMPACT_ATOMS: atom_id res chain seq x y z
N MET A 1 6.83 -9.16 3.26
CA MET A 1 5.52 -9.81 3.51
C MET A 1 5.61 -11.31 3.83
N TYR A 2 6.29 -12.14 3.04
CA TYR A 2 6.25 -13.61 3.22
C TYR A 2 6.51 -14.08 4.66
N GLY A 3 7.53 -13.57 5.32
CA GLY A 3 7.89 -13.97 6.69
C GLY A 3 7.08 -13.30 7.81
N SER A 4 6.12 -12.44 7.49
CA SER A 4 5.35 -11.65 8.47
C SER A 4 3.83 -11.77 8.31
N THR A 5 3.34 -12.56 7.33
CA THR A 5 1.91 -12.78 7.15
C THR A 5 1.39 -13.93 8.02
N GLU A 6 0.16 -13.81 8.51
CA GLU A 6 -0.56 -14.90 9.18
C GLU A 6 -1.06 -15.99 8.19
N GLU A 7 -1.03 -15.70 6.88
CA GLU A 7 -1.58 -16.57 5.83
C GLU A 7 -0.50 -17.06 4.86
N LEU A 8 0.52 -17.74 5.35
CA LEU A 8 1.61 -18.27 4.51
C LEU A 8 1.11 -19.17 3.38
N TRP A 9 0.10 -20.01 3.66
CA TRP A 9 -0.48 -20.93 2.68
C TRP A 9 -0.98 -20.21 1.42
N PHE A 10 -1.58 -19.03 1.60
CA PHE A 10 -2.12 -18.23 0.50
C PHE A 10 -0.99 -17.72 -0.41
N VAL A 11 0.06 -17.19 0.19
CA VAL A 11 1.23 -16.69 -0.55
C VAL A 11 1.91 -17.81 -1.32
N GLU A 12 2.08 -18.97 -0.70
CA GLU A 12 2.69 -20.13 -1.35
C GLU A 12 1.84 -20.69 -2.49
N TRP A 13 0.53 -20.66 -2.34
CA TRP A 13 -0.39 -21.07 -3.40
C TRP A 13 -0.34 -20.11 -4.59
N GLU A 14 -0.42 -18.81 -4.36
CA GLU A 14 -0.37 -17.79 -5.42
C GLU A 14 0.97 -17.79 -6.17
N PHE A 15 2.08 -17.93 -5.45
CA PHE A 15 3.42 -17.87 -6.03
C PHE A 15 4.04 -19.25 -6.26
N ARG A 16 3.26 -20.34 -6.16
CA ARG A 16 3.67 -21.73 -6.45
C ARG A 16 4.87 -22.18 -5.62
N GLY A 17 4.87 -21.89 -4.34
CA GLY A 17 5.90 -22.24 -3.39
C GLY A 17 6.50 -21.06 -2.65
N THR A 18 7.54 -21.34 -1.88
CA THR A 18 8.22 -20.34 -1.08
C THR A 18 9.08 -19.40 -1.93
N PRO A 19 9.43 -18.18 -1.46
CA PRO A 19 10.38 -17.31 -2.16
C PRO A 19 11.78 -17.91 -2.27
N TYR A 20 12.10 -18.88 -1.42
CA TYR A 20 13.38 -19.58 -1.47
C TYR A 20 13.46 -20.58 -2.63
N ALA A 21 12.32 -21.14 -3.02
CA ALA A 21 12.22 -22.11 -4.12
C ALA A 21 11.86 -21.44 -5.47
N ASN A 22 11.10 -20.33 -5.45
CA ASN A 22 10.58 -19.69 -6.67
C ASN A 22 10.76 -18.17 -6.65
N ARG A 23 11.96 -17.73 -6.37
CA ARG A 23 12.33 -16.31 -6.23
C ARG A 23 11.92 -15.46 -7.44
N ALA A 24 12.15 -15.96 -8.64
CA ALA A 24 11.86 -15.22 -9.87
C ALA A 24 10.39 -14.79 -10.00
N LEU A 25 9.45 -15.65 -9.55
CA LEU A 25 8.02 -15.31 -9.59
C LEU A 25 7.67 -14.23 -8.57
N TYR A 26 8.27 -14.28 -7.37
CA TYR A 26 8.08 -13.23 -6.36
C TYR A 26 8.62 -11.88 -6.83
N GLU A 27 9.80 -11.83 -7.43
CA GLU A 27 10.41 -10.61 -7.97
C GLU A 27 9.59 -10.04 -9.14
N GLN A 28 9.09 -10.90 -10.02
CA GLN A 28 8.27 -10.51 -11.16
C GLN A 28 7.01 -9.73 -10.73
N TRP A 29 6.41 -10.08 -9.60
CA TRP A 29 5.18 -9.49 -9.10
C TRP A 29 5.38 -8.59 -7.89
N SER A 30 6.61 -8.28 -7.53
CA SER A 30 6.93 -7.34 -6.43
C SER A 30 6.80 -5.89 -6.90
N PRO A 31 5.77 -5.14 -6.47
CA PRO A 31 5.60 -3.75 -6.91
C PRO A 31 6.79 -2.86 -6.53
N LEU A 32 7.46 -3.16 -5.42
CA LEU A 32 8.58 -2.38 -4.90
C LEU A 32 9.80 -2.43 -5.81
N ASP A 33 10.02 -3.56 -6.51
CA ASP A 33 11.12 -3.72 -7.47
C ASP A 33 10.95 -2.80 -8.69
N PHE A 34 9.75 -2.30 -8.91
CA PHE A 34 9.42 -1.35 -9.98
C PHE A 34 9.26 0.10 -9.48
N ALA A 35 9.60 0.38 -8.24
CA ALA A 35 9.40 1.71 -7.64
C ALA A 35 10.08 2.84 -8.42
N SER A 36 11.21 2.58 -9.08
CA SER A 36 11.89 3.55 -9.94
C SER A 36 11.04 4.03 -11.13
N LYS A 37 9.97 3.32 -11.48
CA LYS A 37 9.05 3.66 -12.55
C LYS A 37 7.78 4.35 -12.07
N TRP A 38 7.60 4.48 -10.76
CA TRP A 38 6.39 5.08 -10.19
C TRP A 38 6.33 6.58 -10.48
N LYS A 39 5.18 7.04 -10.96
CA LYS A 39 4.91 8.44 -11.28
C LYS A 39 3.53 8.88 -10.78
N THR A 40 2.62 7.94 -10.61
CA THR A 40 1.24 8.22 -10.20
C THR A 40 1.20 8.59 -8.72
N PRO A 41 0.56 9.72 -8.36
CA PRO A 41 0.28 10.04 -6.95
C PRO A 41 -0.44 8.89 -6.25
N MET A 42 -0.04 8.57 -5.02
CA MET A 42 -0.53 7.39 -4.33
C MET A 42 -0.94 7.69 -2.88
N LEU A 43 -2.16 7.31 -2.53
CA LEU A 43 -2.62 7.25 -1.14
C LEU A 43 -2.41 5.83 -0.62
N ILE A 44 -1.60 5.69 0.42
CA ILE A 44 -1.38 4.43 1.12
C ILE A 44 -2.23 4.43 2.38
N VAL A 45 -3.00 3.37 2.58
CA VAL A 45 -3.79 3.16 3.79
C VAL A 45 -3.32 1.88 4.44
N HIS A 46 -2.96 1.94 5.73
CA HIS A 46 -2.50 0.77 6.46
C HIS A 46 -2.81 0.88 7.95
N SER A 47 -2.95 -0.26 8.61
CA SER A 47 -3.31 -0.33 10.02
C SER A 47 -2.24 -1.04 10.85
N GLN A 48 -2.12 -0.66 12.13
CA GLN A 48 -1.11 -1.21 13.05
C GLN A 48 -1.24 -2.71 13.25
N ASN A 49 -2.48 -3.22 13.33
CA ASN A 49 -2.76 -4.62 13.65
C ASN A 49 -3.09 -5.44 12.40
N ASP A 50 -2.51 -5.07 11.27
CA ASP A 50 -2.60 -5.86 10.04
C ASP A 50 -1.55 -6.97 10.08
N TYR A 51 -2.01 -8.19 10.39
CA TYR A 51 -1.17 -9.39 10.42
C TYR A 51 -1.24 -10.20 9.11
N ARG A 52 -2.10 -9.80 8.20
CA ARG A 52 -2.21 -10.38 6.86
C ARG A 52 -1.18 -9.77 5.91
N VAL A 53 -1.13 -8.43 5.88
CA VAL A 53 -0.09 -7.67 5.20
C VAL A 53 0.56 -6.76 6.25
N ASP A 54 1.74 -7.11 6.67
CA ASP A 54 2.47 -6.40 7.73
C ASP A 54 2.62 -4.91 7.43
N LEU A 55 2.48 -4.07 8.45
CA LEU A 55 2.53 -2.61 8.33
C LEU A 55 3.83 -2.10 7.68
N SER A 56 4.92 -2.84 7.80
CA SER A 56 6.20 -2.48 7.16
C SER A 56 6.10 -2.41 5.63
N GLU A 57 5.19 -3.16 5.01
CA GLU A 57 4.95 -3.09 3.56
C GLU A 57 4.42 -1.70 3.15
N GLY A 58 3.52 -1.13 3.94
CA GLY A 58 3.04 0.24 3.74
C GLY A 58 4.13 1.29 3.93
N TYR A 59 4.98 1.12 4.95
CA TYR A 59 6.12 2.02 5.17
C TYR A 59 7.14 1.96 4.04
N GLN A 60 7.45 0.77 3.54
CA GLN A 60 8.36 0.60 2.41
C GLN A 60 7.82 1.29 1.15
N ALA A 61 6.53 1.09 0.84
CA ALA A 61 5.89 1.74 -0.30
C ALA A 61 5.90 3.28 -0.16
N PHE A 62 5.56 3.81 1.01
CA PHE A 62 5.59 5.25 1.26
C PHE A 62 7.00 5.83 1.16
N THR A 63 7.99 5.14 1.72
CA THR A 63 9.39 5.54 1.62
C THR A 63 9.86 5.59 0.17
N ALA A 64 9.50 4.59 -0.64
CA ALA A 64 9.81 4.56 -2.06
C ALA A 64 9.20 5.76 -2.80
N LEU A 65 7.91 6.06 -2.58
CA LEU A 65 7.26 7.25 -3.16
C LEU A 65 8.02 8.53 -2.83
N ARG A 66 8.39 8.72 -1.56
CA ARG A 66 9.13 9.91 -1.11
C ARG A 66 10.51 10.00 -1.75
N LYS A 67 11.22 8.89 -1.88
CA LYS A 67 12.56 8.84 -2.52
C LYS A 67 12.48 9.11 -4.02
N MET A 68 11.42 8.68 -4.68
CA MET A 68 11.19 8.93 -6.11
C MET A 68 10.60 10.33 -6.40
N GLY A 69 10.29 11.13 -5.38
CA GLY A 69 9.65 12.45 -5.55
C GLY A 69 8.20 12.37 -6.02
N VAL A 70 7.56 11.21 -5.87
CA VAL A 70 6.17 11.00 -6.24
C VAL A 70 5.25 11.52 -5.11
N PRO A 71 4.21 12.30 -5.41
CA PRO A 71 3.25 12.72 -4.41
C PRO A 71 2.61 11.52 -3.70
N GLY A 72 2.68 11.51 -2.38
CA GLY A 72 2.15 10.41 -1.57
C GLY A 72 1.58 10.89 -0.25
N LYS A 73 0.55 10.20 0.21
CA LYS A 73 -0.06 10.38 1.53
C LYS A 73 -0.16 9.01 2.21
N PHE A 74 0.08 8.97 3.51
CA PHE A 74 -0.08 7.76 4.32
C PHE A 74 -1.19 7.97 5.33
N LEU A 75 -2.26 7.19 5.26
CA LEU A 75 -3.34 7.15 6.24
C LEU A 75 -3.15 5.93 7.14
N TYR A 76 -2.82 6.20 8.39
CA TYR A 76 -2.50 5.18 9.38
C TYR A 76 -3.59 5.04 10.43
N PHE A 77 -3.96 3.79 10.75
CA PHE A 77 -4.92 3.47 11.80
C PHE A 77 -4.25 2.63 12.91
N PRO A 78 -4.06 3.19 14.12
CA PRO A 78 -3.38 2.50 15.22
C PRO A 78 -4.22 1.38 15.85
N ASP A 79 -5.53 1.37 15.61
CA ASP A 79 -6.51 0.53 16.28
C ASP A 79 -7.33 -0.36 15.33
N GLU A 80 -6.91 -0.49 14.07
CA GLU A 80 -7.53 -1.36 13.06
C GLU A 80 -6.58 -2.49 12.63
N GLY A 81 -7.19 -3.53 12.03
CA GLY A 81 -6.50 -4.64 11.39
C GLY A 81 -6.46 -4.52 9.87
N HIS A 82 -6.53 -5.66 9.16
CA HIS A 82 -6.54 -5.69 7.70
C HIS A 82 -7.72 -4.91 7.08
N TRP A 83 -8.83 -4.84 7.78
CA TRP A 83 -10.00 -4.05 7.41
C TRP A 83 -10.23 -2.90 8.38
N VAL A 84 -10.64 -1.75 7.87
CA VAL A 84 -11.08 -0.63 8.68
C VAL A 84 -12.54 -0.85 9.07
N LEU A 85 -12.79 -1.32 10.29
CA LEU A 85 -14.11 -1.76 10.71
C LEU A 85 -14.84 -0.77 11.64
N ARG A 86 -14.12 0.00 12.44
CA ARG A 86 -14.71 0.94 13.39
C ARG A 86 -15.43 2.07 12.66
N PRO A 87 -16.67 2.43 13.01
CA PRO A 87 -17.47 3.42 12.28
C PRO A 87 -16.80 4.79 12.14
N ARG A 88 -16.10 5.25 13.19
CA ARG A 88 -15.35 6.51 13.17
C ARG A 88 -14.20 6.46 12.16
N ASN A 89 -13.45 5.38 12.17
CA ASN A 89 -12.31 5.18 11.26
C ASN A 89 -12.78 5.02 9.82
N ARG A 90 -13.89 4.30 9.57
CA ARG A 90 -14.50 4.20 8.24
C ARG A 90 -14.90 5.56 7.68
N ARG A 91 -15.50 6.42 8.51
CA ARG A 91 -15.86 7.77 8.08
C ARG A 91 -14.63 8.59 7.68
N LEU A 92 -13.57 8.53 8.48
CA LEU A 92 -12.29 9.17 8.16
C LEU A 92 -11.69 8.59 6.87
N TRP A 93 -11.67 7.26 6.74
CA TRP A 93 -11.16 6.56 5.56
C TRP A 93 -11.85 7.05 4.29
N TRP A 94 -13.19 7.05 4.27
CA TRP A 94 -13.96 7.52 3.12
C TRP A 94 -13.70 9.00 2.80
N GLY A 95 -13.66 9.86 3.80
CA GLY A 95 -13.34 11.27 3.59
C GLY A 95 -11.98 11.46 2.94
N VAL A 96 -10.95 10.85 3.49
CA VAL A 96 -9.58 10.97 2.97
C VAL A 96 -9.43 10.37 1.57
N VAL A 97 -10.07 9.24 1.29
CA VAL A 97 -10.02 8.60 -0.04
C VAL A 97 -10.72 9.45 -1.08
N LEU A 98 -11.91 9.95 -0.78
CA LEU A 98 -12.66 10.79 -1.72
C LEU A 98 -11.94 12.12 -1.99
N ASP A 99 -11.41 12.78 -0.96
CA ASP A 99 -10.63 14.01 -1.10
C ASP A 99 -9.36 13.77 -1.96
N TRP A 100 -8.69 12.64 -1.76
CA TRP A 100 -7.53 12.27 -2.56
C TRP A 100 -7.88 12.06 -4.04
N LEU A 101 -8.96 11.34 -4.31
CA LEU A 101 -9.44 11.10 -5.68
C LEU A 101 -9.87 12.43 -6.34
N ASP A 102 -10.59 13.27 -5.63
CA ASP A 102 -11.00 14.59 -6.11
C ASP A 102 -9.80 15.47 -6.49
N GLN A 103 -8.74 15.42 -5.69
CA GLN A 103 -7.53 16.19 -5.94
C GLN A 103 -6.87 15.85 -7.28
N TYR A 104 -6.91 14.60 -7.71
CA TYR A 104 -6.16 14.14 -8.89
C TYR A 104 -7.03 13.76 -10.09
N LEU A 105 -8.31 13.47 -9.89
CA LEU A 105 -9.20 12.99 -10.94
C LEU A 105 -10.27 13.99 -11.38
N ARG A 106 -10.50 15.06 -10.59
CA ARG A 106 -11.50 16.07 -10.96
C ARG A 106 -11.02 16.83 -12.21
N PRO A 107 -11.89 17.02 -13.25
CA PRO A 107 -11.53 17.83 -14.41
C PRO A 107 -11.10 19.25 -13.97
N GLY A 108 -9.91 19.66 -14.37
CA GLY A 108 -9.33 20.94 -13.97
C GLY A 108 -8.53 20.93 -12.66
N ALA A 109 -8.38 19.78 -12.00
CA ALA A 109 -7.41 19.63 -10.91
C ALA A 109 -6.00 19.93 -11.46
N VAL A 110 -5.40 21.00 -10.94
CA VAL A 110 -4.03 21.38 -11.32
C VAL A 110 -3.11 20.27 -10.84
N THR A 111 -2.42 19.61 -11.76
CA THR A 111 -1.26 18.80 -11.43
C THR A 111 -0.19 19.75 -10.90
N GLY A 112 -0.24 20.02 -9.61
CA GLY A 112 0.69 20.93 -8.94
C GLY A 112 2.09 20.33 -8.97
N THR A 113 2.85 20.76 -9.95
CA THR A 113 4.31 20.80 -9.87
C THR A 113 4.70 21.80 -8.79
N ARG A 114 5.04 21.33 -7.60
CA ARG A 114 6.02 21.97 -6.71
C ARG A 114 6.71 20.92 -5.87
#